data_df04e6e3117605f3e27dc9fe1c975a0e
#
_entry.id   df04e6e3117605f3e27dc9fe1c975a0e
#
_cell.length_a   1.000
_cell.length_b   1.000
_cell.length_c   1.000
_cell.angle_alpha   90.00
_cell.angle_beta   90.00
_cell.angle_gamma   90.00
#
_symmetry.space_group_name_H-M   'P 1'
#
loop_
_entity.id
_entity.type
_entity.pdbx_description
1 polymer ?
#
loop_
_entity_poly.entity_id
_entity_poly.type
_entity_poly.pdbx_seq_one_letter_code
_entity_poly.pdbx_strand_id
1 'polypeptide(L)'
;VFLGVFGFCTSHWMMSILKTPADIMKDAVLYLRIYFVGFPFLFMYNILSTMFTSIGESKIPLWLLIFSSVLNIIMDLWMVGGLKLGVFGAALATLIAQGISAVLSLLIFLYRMRKYASSFHWFDKKELRTMLKIAVPSILQQSTVSIGMMIVQAVVNPFGTQALAGYAATMRVENVFSLIFVSIGNAVSPFVSQNLGAGKINRICLLYTSPSPRDTER
;
A
#
# COMPACT_ATOMS: atom_id res chain seq x y z
N VAL A 1 -4.03 3.81 14.71
CA VAL A 1 -4.97 4.72 15.38
C VAL A 1 -4.30 6.05 15.66
N PHE A 2 -3.13 6.09 16.33
CA PHE A 2 -2.42 7.34 16.68
C PHE A 2 -2.19 8.27 15.46
N LEU A 3 -1.64 7.74 14.36
CA LEU A 3 -1.41 8.50 13.12
C LEU A 3 -2.72 9.02 12.50
N GLY A 4 -3.81 8.25 12.60
CA GLY A 4 -5.12 8.68 12.11
C GLY A 4 -5.67 9.86 12.90
N VAL A 5 -5.60 9.80 14.23
CA VAL A 5 -6.01 10.91 15.13
C VAL A 5 -5.12 12.13 14.92
N PHE A 6 -3.82 11.95 14.88
CA PHE A 6 -2.87 13.03 14.62
C PHE A 6 -3.15 13.72 13.28
N GLY A 7 -3.30 12.95 12.21
CA GLY A 7 -3.60 13.48 10.88
C GLY A 7 -4.96 14.18 10.80
N PHE A 8 -5.97 13.64 11.51
CA PHE A 8 -7.27 14.28 11.59
C PHE A 8 -7.20 15.68 12.25
N CYS A 9 -6.46 15.79 13.36
CA CYS A 9 -6.28 17.06 14.06
C CYS A 9 -5.43 18.06 13.28
N THR A 10 -4.41 17.58 12.55
CA THR A 10 -3.47 18.44 11.81
C THR A 10 -3.88 18.67 10.36
N SER A 11 -4.99 18.09 9.89
CA SER A 11 -5.43 18.16 8.49
C SER A 11 -5.53 19.59 7.94
N HIS A 12 -6.06 20.53 8.71
CA HIS A 12 -6.17 21.93 8.31
C HIS A 12 -4.78 22.60 8.18
N TRP A 13 -3.89 22.37 9.13
CA TRP A 13 -2.53 22.88 9.12
C TRP A 13 -1.72 22.31 7.93
N MET A 14 -1.86 21.01 7.65
CA MET A 14 -1.23 20.36 6.49
C MET A 14 -1.67 21.01 5.17
N MET A 15 -2.96 21.24 4.98
CA MET A 15 -3.49 21.89 3.77
C MET A 15 -3.05 23.35 3.66
N SER A 16 -2.88 24.06 4.78
CA SER A 16 -2.36 25.42 4.83
C SER A 16 -0.88 25.47 4.39
N ILE A 17 -0.04 24.54 4.87
CA ILE A 17 1.38 24.44 4.42
C ILE A 17 1.47 24.16 2.94
N LEU A 18 0.58 23.32 2.39
CA LEU A 18 0.52 23.00 0.96
C LEU A 18 -0.01 24.17 0.11
N LYS A 19 -0.31 25.33 0.73
CA LYS A 19 -0.85 26.52 0.05
C LYS A 19 -2.07 26.20 -0.81
N THR A 20 -2.98 25.35 -0.28
CA THR A 20 -4.22 24.98 -0.97
C THR A 20 -5.07 26.23 -1.19
N PRO A 21 -5.61 26.46 -2.41
CA PRO A 21 -6.48 27.60 -2.69
C PRO A 21 -7.68 27.66 -1.76
N ALA A 22 -8.08 28.88 -1.37
CA ALA A 22 -9.17 29.10 -0.39
C ALA A 22 -10.51 28.49 -0.84
N ASP A 23 -10.77 28.47 -2.14
CA ASP A 23 -12.01 27.99 -2.74
C ASP A 23 -12.25 26.49 -2.48
N ILE A 24 -11.17 25.69 -2.47
CA ILE A 24 -11.23 24.22 -2.30
C ILE A 24 -10.76 23.77 -0.91
N MET A 25 -10.30 24.69 -0.06
CA MET A 25 -9.72 24.40 1.26
C MET A 25 -10.68 23.56 2.13
N LYS A 26 -11.96 23.91 2.17
CA LYS A 26 -12.96 23.22 2.99
C LYS A 26 -13.12 21.75 2.54
N ASP A 27 -13.25 21.53 1.24
CA ASP A 27 -13.44 20.21 0.67
C ASP A 27 -12.18 19.35 0.81
N ALA A 28 -11.00 19.95 0.63
CA ALA A 28 -9.72 19.27 0.82
C ALA A 28 -9.50 18.82 2.27
N VAL A 29 -9.79 19.69 3.24
CA VAL A 29 -9.71 19.36 4.66
C VAL A 29 -10.72 18.28 5.04
N LEU A 30 -11.95 18.38 4.53
CA LEU A 30 -12.99 17.38 4.76
C LEU A 30 -12.60 16.01 4.21
N TYR A 31 -12.13 15.95 2.97
CA TYR A 31 -11.61 14.73 2.35
C TYR A 31 -10.49 14.11 3.17
N LEU A 32 -9.51 14.93 3.56
CA LEU A 32 -8.36 14.46 4.32
C LEU A 32 -8.75 13.92 5.70
N ARG A 33 -9.70 14.56 6.37
CA ARG A 33 -10.23 14.08 7.67
C ARG A 33 -10.90 12.73 7.55
N ILE A 34 -11.75 12.53 6.54
CA ILE A 34 -12.40 11.25 6.28
C ILE A 34 -11.36 10.18 5.96
N TYR A 35 -10.35 10.52 5.17
CA TYR A 35 -9.25 9.62 4.83
C TYR A 35 -8.48 9.17 6.09
N PHE A 36 -8.19 10.10 7.02
CA PHE A 36 -7.52 9.73 8.29
C PHE A 36 -8.40 8.88 9.22
N VAL A 37 -9.72 9.04 9.17
CA VAL A 37 -10.65 8.11 9.85
C VAL A 37 -10.56 6.70 9.23
N GLY A 38 -10.37 6.61 7.92
CA GLY A 38 -10.17 5.34 7.19
C GLY A 38 -8.79 4.69 7.38
N PHE A 39 -7.82 5.44 7.88
CA PHE A 39 -6.43 4.99 7.99
C PHE A 39 -6.24 3.68 8.80
N PRO A 40 -6.92 3.42 9.93
CA PRO A 40 -6.86 2.15 10.63
C PRO A 40 -7.32 0.96 9.78
N PHE A 41 -8.36 1.13 8.97
CA PHE A 41 -8.87 0.09 8.07
C PHE A 41 -7.89 -0.18 6.93
N LEU A 42 -7.30 0.88 6.36
CA LEU A 42 -6.25 0.76 5.35
C LEU A 42 -5.05 -0.03 5.88
N PHE A 43 -4.57 0.32 7.07
CA PHE A 43 -3.46 -0.38 7.73
C PHE A 43 -3.81 -1.84 8.00
N MET A 44 -4.98 -2.11 8.58
CA MET A 44 -5.44 -3.46 8.86
C MET A 44 -5.50 -4.31 7.59
N TYR A 45 -6.07 -3.77 6.51
CA TYR A 45 -6.13 -4.46 5.23
C TYR A 45 -4.73 -4.79 4.69
N ASN A 46 -3.80 -3.82 4.69
CA ASN A 46 -2.44 -4.03 4.19
C ASN A 46 -1.68 -5.09 5.00
N ILE A 47 -1.77 -5.06 6.33
CA ILE A 47 -1.13 -6.06 7.20
C ILE A 47 -1.70 -7.44 6.91
N LEU A 48 -3.03 -7.59 6.88
CA LEU A 48 -3.68 -8.88 6.63
C LEU A 48 -3.39 -9.40 5.20
N SER A 49 -3.36 -8.53 4.21
CA SER A 49 -2.98 -8.86 2.83
C SER A 49 -1.56 -9.43 2.77
N THR A 50 -0.62 -8.78 3.45
CA THR A 50 0.77 -9.27 3.53
C THR A 50 0.85 -10.60 4.28
N MET A 51 0.09 -10.78 5.35
CA MET A 51 0.03 -12.04 6.11
C MET A 51 -0.51 -13.18 5.24
N PHE A 52 -1.60 -12.98 4.48
CA PHE A 52 -2.11 -13.98 3.53
C PHE A 52 -1.08 -14.34 2.47
N THR A 53 -0.40 -13.35 1.90
CA THR A 53 0.64 -13.57 0.90
C THR A 53 1.81 -14.37 1.48
N SER A 54 2.20 -14.09 2.72
CA SER A 54 3.28 -14.80 3.42
C SER A 54 2.95 -16.27 3.68
N ILE A 55 1.66 -16.59 3.91
CA ILE A 55 1.18 -17.98 4.08
C ILE A 55 1.02 -18.69 2.73
N GLY A 56 1.13 -17.97 1.59
CA GLY A 56 0.94 -18.51 0.24
C GLY A 56 -0.49 -18.42 -0.29
N GLU A 57 -1.40 -17.80 0.46
CA GLU A 57 -2.80 -17.61 0.05
C GLU A 57 -3.03 -16.26 -0.67
N SER A 58 -2.21 -15.93 -1.64
CA SER A 58 -2.25 -14.64 -2.38
C SER A 58 -3.56 -14.39 -3.16
N LYS A 59 -4.37 -15.42 -3.39
CA LYS A 59 -5.66 -15.29 -4.05
C LYS A 59 -6.69 -14.53 -3.22
N ILE A 60 -6.63 -14.65 -1.88
CA ILE A 60 -7.58 -13.98 -0.98
C ILE A 60 -7.45 -12.46 -1.04
N PRO A 61 -6.25 -11.87 -0.87
CA PRO A 61 -6.06 -10.43 -1.04
C PRO A 61 -6.47 -9.92 -2.42
N LEU A 62 -6.19 -10.70 -3.47
CA LEU A 62 -6.57 -10.33 -4.85
C LEU A 62 -8.10 -10.19 -4.98
N TRP A 63 -8.85 -11.20 -4.53
CA TRP A 63 -10.31 -11.16 -4.60
C TRP A 63 -10.91 -10.05 -3.74
N LEU A 64 -10.34 -9.81 -2.55
CA LEU A 64 -10.75 -8.70 -1.69
C LEU A 64 -10.45 -7.34 -2.32
N LEU A 65 -9.33 -7.20 -3.03
CA LEU A 65 -8.99 -5.99 -3.77
C LEU A 65 -9.98 -5.73 -4.90
N ILE A 66 -10.29 -6.76 -5.70
CA ILE A 66 -11.27 -6.66 -6.80
C ILE A 66 -12.63 -6.27 -6.21
N PHE A 67 -13.08 -6.96 -5.17
CA PHE A 67 -14.34 -6.66 -4.49
C PHE A 67 -14.38 -5.21 -3.97
N SER A 68 -13.32 -4.76 -3.29
CA SER A 68 -13.21 -3.40 -2.78
C SER A 68 -13.28 -2.36 -3.90
N SER A 69 -12.57 -2.60 -5.00
CA SER A 69 -12.55 -1.68 -6.15
C SER A 69 -13.91 -1.59 -6.82
N VAL A 70 -14.58 -2.71 -7.04
CA VAL A 70 -15.93 -2.72 -7.63
C VAL A 70 -16.94 -2.03 -6.70
N LEU A 71 -16.88 -2.34 -5.39
CA LEU A 71 -17.74 -1.72 -4.40
C LEU A 71 -17.49 -0.20 -4.34
N ASN A 72 -16.23 0.23 -4.36
CA ASN A 72 -15.89 1.66 -4.39
C ASN A 72 -16.48 2.37 -5.62
N ILE A 73 -16.33 1.78 -6.82
CA ILE A 73 -16.90 2.35 -8.06
C ILE A 73 -18.43 2.48 -7.94
N ILE A 74 -19.10 1.45 -7.46
CA ILE A 74 -20.58 1.48 -7.30
C ILE A 74 -20.97 2.56 -6.30
N MET A 75 -20.30 2.64 -5.16
CA MET A 75 -20.56 3.65 -4.13
C MET A 75 -20.26 5.06 -4.61
N ASP A 76 -19.19 5.26 -5.38
CA ASP A 76 -18.85 6.56 -5.97
C ASP A 76 -19.95 7.01 -6.96
N LEU A 77 -20.37 6.15 -7.86
CA LEU A 77 -21.43 6.46 -8.80
C LEU A 77 -22.74 6.78 -8.09
N TRP A 78 -23.07 6.06 -7.04
CA TRP A 78 -24.29 6.29 -6.26
C TRP A 78 -24.21 7.57 -5.42
N MET A 79 -23.11 7.79 -4.68
CA MET A 79 -22.97 8.93 -3.77
C MET A 79 -22.66 10.24 -4.50
N VAL A 80 -21.78 10.19 -5.51
CA VAL A 80 -21.39 11.39 -6.26
C VAL A 80 -22.38 11.66 -7.39
N GLY A 81 -22.74 10.65 -8.18
CA GLY A 81 -23.65 10.77 -9.32
C GLY A 81 -25.13 10.86 -8.90
N GLY A 82 -25.58 9.96 -8.02
CA GLY A 82 -26.97 9.88 -7.57
C GLY A 82 -27.31 10.91 -6.51
N LEU A 83 -26.62 10.88 -5.38
CA LEU A 83 -26.89 11.75 -4.22
C LEU A 83 -26.26 13.15 -4.33
N LYS A 84 -25.39 13.37 -5.33
CA LYS A 84 -24.68 14.65 -5.59
C LYS A 84 -23.89 15.18 -4.39
N LEU A 85 -23.32 14.26 -3.59
CA LEU A 85 -22.55 14.60 -2.39
C LEU A 85 -21.15 15.13 -2.70
N GLY A 86 -20.75 15.20 -3.98
CA GLY A 86 -19.45 15.75 -4.39
C GLY A 86 -18.26 15.04 -3.72
N VAL A 87 -17.31 15.83 -3.25
CA VAL A 87 -16.06 15.35 -2.62
C VAL A 87 -16.32 14.53 -1.36
N PHE A 88 -17.32 14.91 -0.57
CA PHE A 88 -17.72 14.16 0.62
C PHE A 88 -18.19 12.74 0.28
N GLY A 89 -18.98 12.60 -0.79
CA GLY A 89 -19.46 11.30 -1.28
C GLY A 89 -18.31 10.38 -1.70
N ALA A 90 -17.36 10.91 -2.46
CA ALA A 90 -16.18 10.15 -2.88
C ALA A 90 -15.31 9.69 -1.69
N ALA A 91 -15.09 10.57 -0.71
CA ALA A 91 -14.35 10.22 0.49
C ALA A 91 -15.05 9.12 1.30
N LEU A 92 -16.38 9.22 1.47
CA LEU A 92 -17.19 8.22 2.17
C LEU A 92 -17.23 6.88 1.43
N ALA A 93 -17.40 6.88 0.12
CA ALA A 93 -17.39 5.65 -0.69
C ALA A 93 -16.07 4.88 -0.50
N THR A 94 -14.95 5.59 -0.55
CA THR A 94 -13.63 5.01 -0.30
C THR A 94 -13.51 4.45 1.12
N LEU A 95 -13.93 5.20 2.13
CA LEU A 95 -13.92 4.78 3.53
C LEU A 95 -14.74 3.50 3.74
N ILE A 96 -15.96 3.45 3.20
CA ILE A 96 -16.86 2.31 3.35
C ILE A 96 -16.28 1.08 2.63
N ALA A 97 -15.83 1.22 1.37
CA ALA A 97 -15.27 0.13 0.61
C ALA A 97 -14.01 -0.47 1.29
N GLN A 98 -13.13 0.37 1.77
CA GLN A 98 -11.94 -0.05 2.53
C GLN A 98 -12.31 -0.67 3.88
N GLY A 99 -13.26 -0.07 4.60
CA GLY A 99 -13.73 -0.59 5.89
C GLY A 99 -14.32 -1.99 5.77
N ILE A 100 -15.22 -2.20 4.82
CA ILE A 100 -15.83 -3.51 4.55
C ILE A 100 -14.76 -4.53 4.18
N SER A 101 -13.84 -4.18 3.29
CA SER A 101 -12.76 -5.08 2.85
C SER A 101 -11.79 -5.42 3.98
N ALA A 102 -11.48 -4.47 4.85
CA ALA A 102 -10.64 -4.70 6.00
C ALA A 102 -11.31 -5.64 7.02
N VAL A 103 -12.60 -5.45 7.29
CA VAL A 103 -13.37 -6.32 8.18
C VAL A 103 -13.51 -7.73 7.58
N LEU A 104 -13.84 -7.86 6.30
CA LEU A 104 -13.91 -9.16 5.62
C LEU A 104 -12.55 -9.86 5.65
N SER A 105 -11.47 -9.15 5.38
CA SER A 105 -10.11 -9.68 5.46
C SER A 105 -9.81 -10.22 6.86
N LEU A 106 -10.19 -9.49 7.91
CA LEU A 106 -10.00 -9.92 9.29
C LEU A 106 -10.82 -11.17 9.61
N LEU A 107 -12.09 -11.21 9.22
CA LEU A 107 -12.95 -12.37 9.47
C LEU A 107 -12.42 -13.64 8.77
N ILE A 108 -12.00 -13.51 7.50
CA ILE A 108 -11.40 -14.62 6.76
C ILE A 108 -10.10 -15.07 7.43
N PHE A 109 -9.25 -14.12 7.86
CA PHE A 109 -8.01 -14.41 8.55
C PHE A 109 -8.25 -15.18 9.86
N LEU A 110 -9.14 -14.69 10.70
CA LEU A 110 -9.49 -15.34 11.97
C LEU A 110 -10.08 -16.74 11.74
N TYR A 111 -10.94 -16.91 10.74
CA TYR A 111 -11.48 -18.20 10.38
C TYR A 111 -10.40 -19.20 9.95
N ARG A 112 -9.45 -18.76 9.13
CA ARG A 112 -8.33 -19.59 8.65
C ARG A 112 -7.35 -19.92 9.78
N MET A 113 -7.03 -18.95 10.63
CA MET A 113 -6.08 -19.12 11.73
C MET A 113 -6.61 -20.02 12.85
N ARG A 114 -7.93 -20.15 13.04
CA ARG A 114 -8.52 -21.11 13.99
C ARG A 114 -7.98 -22.52 13.82
N LYS A 115 -7.64 -22.91 12.59
CA LYS A 115 -7.12 -24.25 12.27
C LYS A 115 -5.66 -24.46 12.73
N TYR A 116 -4.91 -23.39 12.91
CA TYR A 116 -3.48 -23.39 13.23
C TYR A 116 -3.16 -22.92 14.65
N ALA A 117 -4.15 -22.39 15.36
CA ALA A 117 -3.98 -21.85 16.71
C ALA A 117 -3.85 -22.98 17.73
N SER A 118 -2.63 -23.41 18.00
CA SER A 118 -2.33 -24.31 19.13
C SER A 118 -1.93 -23.57 20.41
N SER A 119 -1.37 -22.38 20.30
CA SER A 119 -1.04 -21.49 21.42
C SER A 119 -1.04 -20.04 20.94
N PHE A 120 -1.89 -19.21 21.52
CA PHE A 120 -1.97 -17.80 21.18
C PHE A 120 -1.20 -16.96 22.22
N HIS A 121 -0.08 -16.39 21.80
CA HIS A 121 0.68 -15.42 22.58
C HIS A 121 0.44 -14.03 21.99
N TRP A 122 -0.10 -13.12 22.79
CA TRP A 122 -0.40 -11.76 22.37
C TRP A 122 0.83 -10.93 22.01
N PHE A 123 1.97 -11.26 22.58
CA PHE A 123 3.19 -10.50 22.43
C PHE A 123 4.44 -11.35 22.64
N ASP A 124 5.30 -11.41 21.63
CA ASP A 124 6.62 -12.00 21.73
C ASP A 124 7.69 -10.94 21.44
N LYS A 125 8.49 -10.64 22.46
CA LYS A 125 9.57 -9.65 22.37
C LYS A 125 10.68 -10.06 21.40
N LYS A 126 10.91 -11.35 21.23
CA LYS A 126 11.93 -11.89 20.32
C LYS A 126 11.50 -11.67 18.87
N GLU A 127 10.26 -12.00 18.55
CA GLU A 127 9.70 -11.78 17.22
C GLU A 127 9.63 -10.29 16.89
N LEU A 128 9.17 -9.45 17.82
CA LEU A 128 9.16 -8.00 17.64
C LEU A 128 10.56 -7.45 17.32
N ARG A 129 11.60 -7.92 18.04
CA ARG A 129 12.99 -7.50 17.79
C ARG A 129 13.45 -7.89 16.38
N THR A 130 13.07 -9.08 15.93
CA THR A 130 13.39 -9.58 14.58
C THR A 130 12.70 -8.74 13.51
N MET A 131 11.42 -8.43 13.70
CA MET A 131 10.65 -7.55 12.81
C MET A 131 11.27 -6.15 12.74
N LEU A 132 11.63 -5.55 13.87
CA LEU A 132 12.25 -4.22 13.92
C LEU A 132 13.60 -4.18 13.22
N LYS A 133 14.42 -5.23 13.35
CA LYS A 133 15.72 -5.33 12.65
C LYS A 133 15.59 -5.29 11.13
N ILE A 134 14.47 -5.75 10.59
CA ILE A 134 14.18 -5.73 9.15
C ILE A 134 13.45 -4.44 8.78
N ALA A 135 12.48 -4.03 9.58
CA ALA A 135 11.64 -2.87 9.28
C ALA A 135 12.41 -1.55 9.30
N VAL A 136 13.29 -1.34 10.30
CA VAL A 136 14.02 -0.06 10.45
C VAL A 136 14.93 0.21 9.23
N PRO A 137 15.80 -0.71 8.79
CA PRO A 137 16.59 -0.49 7.57
C PRO A 137 15.73 -0.26 6.32
N SER A 138 14.61 -1.00 6.18
CA SER A 138 13.71 -0.84 5.05
C SER A 138 13.04 0.53 5.04
N ILE A 139 12.64 1.05 6.20
CA ILE A 139 12.08 2.41 6.33
C ILE A 139 13.13 3.45 5.95
N LEU A 140 14.36 3.32 6.44
CA LEU A 140 15.45 4.24 6.11
C LEU A 140 15.76 4.22 4.60
N GLN A 141 15.82 3.02 4.00
CA GLN A 141 16.01 2.87 2.56
C GLN A 141 14.91 3.59 1.77
N GLN A 142 13.64 3.34 2.09
CA GLN A 142 12.51 3.96 1.41
C GLN A 142 12.48 5.48 1.59
N SER A 143 12.80 5.95 2.80
CA SER A 143 12.90 7.38 3.11
C SER A 143 14.00 8.06 2.29
N THR A 144 15.16 7.41 2.16
CA THR A 144 16.28 7.93 1.35
C THR A 144 15.88 8.08 -0.13
N VAL A 145 15.20 7.07 -0.69
CA VAL A 145 14.68 7.14 -2.07
C VAL A 145 13.69 8.29 -2.23
N SER A 146 12.75 8.45 -1.28
CA SER A 146 11.75 9.52 -1.33
C SER A 146 12.39 10.91 -1.25
N ILE A 147 13.38 11.09 -0.36
CA ILE A 147 14.14 12.34 -0.25
C ILE A 147 14.93 12.61 -1.55
N GLY A 148 15.56 11.60 -2.13
CA GLY A 148 16.24 11.71 -3.42
C GLY A 148 15.30 12.19 -4.52
N MET A 149 14.10 11.65 -4.61
CA MET A 149 13.06 12.10 -5.56
C MET A 149 12.65 13.56 -5.34
N MET A 150 12.51 13.99 -4.07
CA MET A 150 12.21 15.39 -3.74
C MET A 150 13.33 16.34 -4.17
N ILE A 151 14.59 15.94 -3.98
CA ILE A 151 15.76 16.74 -4.42
C ILE A 151 15.77 16.86 -5.94
N VAL A 152 15.57 15.77 -6.68
CA VAL A 152 15.47 15.80 -8.14
C VAL A 152 14.34 16.71 -8.59
N GLN A 153 13.17 16.63 -7.97
CA GLN A 153 12.04 17.52 -8.25
C GLN A 153 12.40 18.99 -8.03
N ALA A 154 13.11 19.31 -6.94
CA ALA A 154 13.54 20.67 -6.62
C ALA A 154 14.54 21.21 -7.65
N VAL A 155 15.42 20.36 -8.21
CA VAL A 155 16.36 20.70 -9.27
C VAL A 155 15.65 20.92 -10.61
N VAL A 156 14.60 20.16 -10.90
CA VAL A 156 13.84 20.28 -12.17
C VAL A 156 12.94 21.52 -12.17
N ASN A 157 12.41 21.93 -11.02
CA ASN A 157 11.46 23.05 -10.93
C ASN A 157 11.93 24.37 -11.58
N PRO A 158 13.20 24.81 -11.45
CA PRO A 158 13.68 26.06 -12.06
C PRO A 158 13.75 26.05 -13.60
N PHE A 159 13.73 24.88 -14.25
CA PHE A 159 13.81 24.78 -15.73
C PHE A 159 12.51 25.15 -16.46
N GLY A 160 11.47 25.53 -15.70
CA GLY A 160 10.22 26.03 -16.26
C GLY A 160 9.17 24.94 -16.52
N THR A 161 7.98 25.39 -16.91
CA THR A 161 6.78 24.56 -17.04
C THR A 161 6.88 23.45 -18.08
N GLN A 162 7.58 23.70 -19.19
CA GLN A 162 7.77 22.70 -20.25
C GLN A 162 8.66 21.53 -19.80
N ALA A 163 9.79 21.85 -19.14
CA ALA A 163 10.67 20.83 -18.57
C ALA A 163 9.96 20.01 -17.49
N LEU A 164 9.18 20.70 -16.62
CA LEU A 164 8.40 20.05 -15.58
C LEU A 164 7.33 19.12 -16.15
N ALA A 165 6.64 19.52 -17.22
CA ALA A 165 5.66 18.69 -17.90
C ALA A 165 6.32 17.44 -18.53
N GLY A 166 7.47 17.60 -19.19
CA GLY A 166 8.24 16.49 -19.73
C GLY A 166 8.72 15.52 -18.64
N TYR A 167 9.25 16.04 -17.54
CA TYR A 167 9.64 15.24 -16.38
C TYR A 167 8.45 14.46 -15.81
N ALA A 168 7.30 15.12 -15.59
CA ALA A 168 6.11 14.46 -15.09
C ALA A 168 5.59 13.36 -16.02
N ALA A 169 5.65 13.56 -17.35
CA ALA A 169 5.30 12.54 -18.34
C ALA A 169 6.25 11.33 -18.27
N THR A 170 7.56 11.58 -18.20
CA THR A 170 8.57 10.53 -18.05
C THR A 170 8.37 9.72 -16.77
N MET A 171 8.12 10.38 -15.64
CA MET A 171 7.86 9.70 -14.37
C MET A 171 6.60 8.82 -14.40
N ARG A 172 5.58 9.21 -15.17
CA ARG A 172 4.38 8.35 -15.37
C ARG A 172 4.72 7.07 -16.13
N VAL A 173 5.52 7.16 -17.18
CA VAL A 173 5.98 6.00 -17.95
C VAL A 173 6.87 5.11 -17.08
N GLU A 174 7.82 5.67 -16.36
CA GLU A 174 8.69 4.96 -15.44
C GLU A 174 7.90 4.21 -14.37
N ASN A 175 6.88 4.84 -13.78
CA ASN A 175 6.02 4.19 -12.78
C ASN A 175 5.32 2.94 -13.31
N VAL A 176 4.89 2.93 -14.58
CA VAL A 176 4.27 1.75 -15.19
C VAL A 176 5.27 0.59 -15.27
N PHE A 177 6.50 0.85 -15.71
CA PHE A 177 7.55 -0.18 -15.75
C PHE A 177 7.96 -0.62 -14.34
N SER A 178 8.11 0.32 -13.41
CA SER A 178 8.47 0.04 -12.02
C SER A 178 7.43 -0.86 -11.33
N LEU A 179 6.14 -0.71 -11.63
CA LEU A 179 5.08 -1.59 -11.11
C LEU A 179 5.31 -3.06 -11.46
N ILE A 180 5.80 -3.36 -12.67
CA ILE A 180 6.10 -4.73 -13.10
C ILE A 180 7.23 -5.31 -12.24
N PHE A 181 8.34 -4.57 -12.09
CA PHE A 181 9.49 -5.02 -11.30
C PHE A 181 9.15 -5.18 -9.81
N VAL A 182 8.42 -4.23 -9.24
CA VAL A 182 7.95 -4.30 -7.85
C VAL A 182 7.01 -5.49 -7.64
N SER A 183 6.13 -5.79 -8.60
CA SER A 183 5.21 -6.94 -8.53
C SER A 183 5.95 -8.26 -8.54
N ILE A 184 6.99 -8.39 -9.39
CA ILE A 184 7.86 -9.57 -9.42
C ILE A 184 8.59 -9.71 -8.08
N GLY A 185 9.19 -8.63 -7.56
CA GLY A 185 9.87 -8.62 -6.26
C GLY A 185 8.95 -9.06 -5.11
N ASN A 186 7.71 -8.55 -5.11
CA ASN A 186 6.71 -8.91 -4.12
C ASN A 186 6.26 -10.38 -4.23
N ALA A 187 6.32 -10.99 -5.40
CA ALA A 187 6.02 -12.41 -5.58
C ALA A 187 7.22 -13.31 -5.17
N VAL A 188 8.44 -12.88 -5.45
CA VAL A 188 9.67 -13.62 -5.11
C VAL A 188 9.89 -13.66 -3.60
N SER A 189 9.66 -12.58 -2.88
CA SER A 189 9.93 -12.47 -1.44
C SER A 189 9.23 -13.57 -0.60
N PRO A 190 7.91 -13.81 -0.69
CA PRO A 190 7.24 -14.89 0.03
C PRO A 190 7.75 -16.28 -0.39
N PHE A 191 8.03 -16.49 -1.68
CA PHE A 191 8.56 -17.75 -2.18
C PHE A 191 9.91 -18.09 -1.55
N VAL A 192 10.83 -17.12 -1.51
CA VAL A 192 12.14 -17.29 -0.89
C VAL A 192 12.01 -17.55 0.61
N SER A 193 11.17 -16.76 1.30
CA SER A 193 10.97 -16.89 2.76
C SER A 193 10.42 -18.26 3.15
N GLN A 194 9.41 -18.76 2.43
CA GLN A 194 8.81 -20.07 2.68
C GLN A 194 9.79 -21.23 2.42
N ASN A 195 10.56 -21.16 1.33
CA ASN A 195 11.54 -22.20 1.01
C ASN A 195 12.75 -22.17 1.97
N LEU A 196 13.16 -20.99 2.43
CA LEU A 196 14.19 -20.83 3.44
C LEU A 196 13.74 -21.43 4.79
N GLY A 197 12.51 -21.10 5.22
CA GLY A 197 11.94 -21.66 6.45
C GLY A 197 11.74 -23.18 6.39
N ALA A 198 11.53 -23.75 5.20
CA ALA A 198 11.44 -25.19 4.97
C ALA A 198 12.81 -25.88 4.76
N GLY A 199 13.93 -25.14 4.82
CA GLY A 199 15.28 -25.66 4.56
C GLY A 199 15.57 -26.06 3.11
N LYS A 200 14.72 -25.66 2.15
CA LYS A 200 14.79 -26.06 0.74
C LYS A 200 15.62 -25.07 -0.08
N ILE A 201 16.89 -24.90 0.28
CA ILE A 201 17.80 -23.92 -0.34
C ILE A 201 17.94 -24.15 -1.85
N ASN A 202 17.95 -25.40 -2.31
CA ASN A 202 18.08 -25.73 -3.73
C ASN A 202 16.95 -25.10 -4.58
N ARG A 203 15.74 -24.95 -4.04
CA ARG A 203 14.62 -24.28 -4.75
C ARG A 203 14.84 -22.77 -4.87
N ILE A 204 15.48 -22.17 -3.89
CA ILE A 204 15.84 -20.76 -3.93
C ILE A 204 16.90 -20.54 -4.99
N CYS A 205 17.92 -21.40 -5.03
CA CYS A 205 18.98 -21.34 -6.05
C CYS A 205 18.42 -21.50 -7.47
N LEU A 206 17.46 -22.40 -7.69
CA LEU A 206 16.81 -22.57 -8.99
C LEU A 206 16.08 -21.31 -9.46
N LEU A 207 15.52 -20.52 -8.56
CA LEU A 207 14.86 -19.26 -8.92
C LEU A 207 15.87 -18.23 -9.45
N TYR A 208 17.08 -18.15 -8.86
CA TYR A 208 18.16 -17.26 -9.28
C TYR A 208 18.93 -17.76 -10.50
N THR A 209 18.97 -19.09 -10.70
CA THR A 209 19.68 -19.74 -11.80
C THR A 209 18.74 -20.20 -12.92
N SER A 210 17.49 -19.71 -12.92
CA SER A 210 16.58 -19.95 -14.05
C SER A 210 17.28 -19.53 -15.34
N PRO A 211 17.49 -20.44 -16.30
CA PRO A 211 18.26 -20.16 -17.48
C PRO A 211 17.67 -18.97 -18.22
N SER A 212 18.51 -17.96 -18.44
CA SER A 212 18.16 -16.86 -19.35
C SER A 212 17.97 -17.47 -20.74
N PRO A 213 17.06 -16.94 -21.58
CA PRO A 213 16.96 -17.37 -22.97
C PRO A 213 18.29 -17.39 -23.73
N ARG A 214 19.28 -16.62 -23.26
CA ARG A 214 20.66 -16.62 -23.79
C ARG A 214 21.49 -17.85 -23.39
N ASP A 215 21.14 -18.55 -22.31
CA ASP A 215 21.88 -19.71 -21.82
C ASP A 215 21.43 -21.02 -22.53
N THR A 216 20.29 -21.00 -23.23
CA THR A 216 19.76 -22.10 -24.04
C THR A 216 20.31 -22.10 -25.47
N GLU A 217 21.02 -21.05 -25.88
CA GLU A 217 21.65 -20.95 -27.23
C GLU A 217 23.15 -21.32 -27.22
N ARG A 218 23.67 -21.88 -26.14
CA ARG A 218 25.01 -22.46 -26.02
C ARG A 218 24.89 -23.96 -25.75
#